data_68ca3c7856ac4643f8930250e6270a0a
#
_entry.id   68ca3c7856ac4643f8930250e6270a0a
#
_cell.length_a   1.000
_cell.length_b   1.000
_cell.length_c   1.000
_cell.angle_alpha   90.00
_cell.angle_beta   90.00
_cell.angle_gamma   90.00
#
_symmetry.space_group_name_H-M   'P 1'
#
loop_
_entity.id
_entity.type
_entity.pdbx_description
1 polymer ?
#
loop_
_entity_poly.entity_id
_entity_poly.type
_entity_poly.pdbx_seq_one_letter_code
_entity_poly.pdbx_strand_id
1 'polypeptide(L)'
;IDHMVGNVGWNQMDVWVKWYEEVMGFENFLSFDDKQIHTEYSALMSKVMSNGNGRIKFPINEPAEGKKRSQIEEYLDFYEGAGVQHIAVATNDIVKTVSQLKSKGVEFLSTPPEEYYSAVPGRLEEFSHELREDIEKLKALGIMIDADEEGYLLQIFTKPIEDRPTLFFEIIQRMGAKGFGAGNFKA
;
A
#
# COMPACT_ATOMS: atom_id res chain seq x y z
N ILE A 1 5.22 -8.28 -10.74
CA ILE A 1 5.29 -7.66 -9.39
C ILE A 1 5.46 -6.17 -9.59
N ASP A 2 4.66 -5.37 -8.88
CA ASP A 2 4.77 -3.90 -8.88
C ASP A 2 5.79 -3.45 -7.82
N HIS A 3 5.61 -3.88 -6.58
CA HIS A 3 6.51 -3.60 -5.46
C HIS A 3 6.41 -4.69 -4.38
N MET A 4 7.35 -4.66 -3.43
CA MET A 4 7.36 -5.52 -2.25
C MET A 4 7.66 -4.68 -1.02
N VAL A 5 6.81 -4.77 -0.01
CA VAL A 5 6.92 -3.97 1.22
C VAL A 5 7.53 -4.79 2.34
N GLY A 6 8.55 -4.23 2.98
CA GLY A 6 9.17 -4.78 4.16
C GLY A 6 8.80 -4.00 5.42
N ASN A 7 8.50 -4.70 6.51
CA ASN A 7 8.39 -4.12 7.85
C ASN A 7 9.69 -4.32 8.60
N VAL A 8 10.15 -3.29 9.26
CA VAL A 8 11.35 -3.32 10.10
C VAL A 8 11.02 -2.85 11.52
N GLY A 9 11.89 -3.17 12.48
CA GLY A 9 11.74 -2.77 13.87
C GLY A 9 11.98 -1.27 14.08
N TRP A 10 11.71 -0.81 15.29
CA TRP A 10 11.93 0.58 15.72
C TRP A 10 13.37 1.02 15.45
N ASN A 11 13.54 2.19 14.85
CA ASN A 11 14.83 2.80 14.49
C ASN A 11 15.69 1.95 13.53
N GLN A 12 15.06 1.08 12.73
CA GLN A 12 15.76 0.22 11.77
C GLN A 12 15.58 0.66 10.30
N MET A 13 14.62 1.54 10.01
CA MET A 13 14.34 1.96 8.63
C MET A 13 15.59 2.60 7.98
N ASP A 14 16.24 3.55 8.64
CA ASP A 14 17.42 4.21 8.08
C ASP A 14 18.62 3.27 7.96
N VAL A 15 18.73 2.26 8.82
CA VAL A 15 19.77 1.23 8.72
C VAL A 15 19.60 0.43 7.42
N TRP A 16 18.36 0.01 7.11
CA TRP A 16 18.06 -0.74 5.89
C TRP A 16 18.09 0.13 4.64
N VAL A 17 17.60 1.37 4.71
CA VAL A 17 17.73 2.35 3.62
C VAL A 17 19.20 2.50 3.22
N LYS A 18 20.07 2.76 4.19
CA LYS A 18 21.52 2.87 3.95
C LYS A 18 22.12 1.59 3.36
N TRP A 19 21.70 0.43 3.83
CA TRP A 19 22.15 -0.84 3.29
C TRP A 19 21.76 -0.98 1.80
N TYR A 20 20.51 -0.67 1.42
CA TYR A 20 20.09 -0.70 0.03
C TYR A 20 20.84 0.30 -0.85
N GLU A 21 21.14 1.49 -0.34
CA GLU A 21 21.93 2.49 -1.05
C GLU A 21 23.39 2.02 -1.27
N GLU A 22 24.06 1.61 -0.21
CA GLU A 22 25.49 1.29 -0.26
C GLU A 22 25.81 -0.07 -0.92
N VAL A 23 24.95 -1.07 -0.70
CA VAL A 23 25.21 -2.44 -1.16
C VAL A 23 24.53 -2.73 -2.49
N MET A 24 23.30 -2.28 -2.69
CA MET A 24 22.48 -2.57 -3.87
C MET A 24 22.47 -1.42 -4.88
N GLY A 25 23.00 -0.26 -4.54
CA GLY A 25 22.95 0.93 -5.39
C GLY A 25 21.55 1.45 -5.65
N PHE A 26 20.63 1.25 -4.70
CA PHE A 26 19.28 1.79 -4.78
C PHE A 26 19.28 3.26 -4.36
N GLU A 27 18.23 3.96 -4.75
CA GLU A 27 17.99 5.35 -4.40
C GLU A 27 16.70 5.47 -3.60
N ASN A 28 16.64 6.44 -2.69
CA ASN A 28 15.41 6.78 -2.00
C ASN A 28 14.50 7.52 -2.98
N PHE A 29 13.46 6.84 -3.43
CA PHE A 29 12.51 7.35 -4.43
C PHE A 29 11.43 8.24 -3.80
N LEU A 30 10.95 7.88 -2.60
CA LEU A 30 9.86 8.55 -1.92
C LEU A 30 10.00 8.34 -0.40
N SER A 31 9.62 9.34 0.37
CA SER A 31 9.61 9.24 1.84
C SER A 31 8.30 9.79 2.40
N PHE A 32 7.74 9.11 3.36
CA PHE A 32 6.58 9.53 4.13
C PHE A 32 6.94 9.55 5.61
N ASP A 33 6.69 10.67 6.26
CA ASP A 33 6.86 10.77 7.71
C ASP A 33 5.57 10.37 8.47
N ASP A 34 5.68 10.29 9.79
CA ASP A 34 4.57 9.95 10.69
C ASP A 34 3.42 10.96 10.65
N LYS A 35 3.65 12.19 10.17
CA LYS A 35 2.60 13.21 10.00
C LYS A 35 1.79 13.01 8.72
N GLN A 36 2.42 12.45 7.70
CA GLN A 36 1.78 12.18 6.41
C GLN A 36 0.97 10.89 6.46
N ILE A 37 1.50 9.86 7.14
CA ILE A 37 0.85 8.56 7.29
C ILE A 37 0.49 8.31 8.77
N HIS A 38 -0.57 8.95 9.23
CA HIS A 38 -1.13 8.66 10.54
C HIS A 38 -2.65 8.63 10.50
N THR A 39 -3.24 7.79 11.32
CA THR A 39 -4.63 7.88 11.73
C THR A 39 -4.69 8.53 13.11
N GLU A 40 -5.87 8.82 13.62
CA GLU A 40 -6.00 9.32 15.00
C GLU A 40 -5.33 8.40 16.04
N TYR A 41 -5.13 7.13 15.71
CA TYR A 41 -4.72 6.10 16.68
C TYR A 41 -3.36 5.46 16.37
N SER A 42 -2.96 5.35 15.13
CA SER A 42 -1.72 4.68 14.73
C SER A 42 -0.95 5.48 13.69
N ALA A 43 0.37 5.37 13.73
CA ALA A 43 1.28 6.01 12.78
C ALA A 43 2.33 5.02 12.28
N LEU A 44 2.87 5.30 11.11
CA LEU A 44 4.03 4.62 10.56
C LEU A 44 4.87 5.59 9.76
N MET A 45 6.14 5.27 9.60
CA MET A 45 7.06 5.93 8.67
C MET A 45 7.36 4.97 7.51
N SER A 46 7.52 5.51 6.32
CA SER A 46 7.83 4.70 5.14
C SER A 46 8.83 5.41 4.24
N LYS A 47 9.82 4.67 3.75
CA LYS A 47 10.75 5.09 2.71
C LYS A 47 10.75 4.06 1.59
N VAL A 48 10.66 4.53 0.36
CA VAL A 48 10.62 3.67 -0.83
C VAL A 48 12.00 3.67 -1.47
N MET A 49 12.64 2.52 -1.47
CA MET A 49 13.89 2.28 -2.18
C MET A 49 13.62 1.78 -3.59
N SER A 50 14.30 2.34 -4.58
CA SER A 50 14.13 1.97 -5.97
C SER A 50 15.48 1.78 -6.65
N ASN A 51 15.57 0.81 -7.57
CA ASN A 51 16.73 0.70 -8.44
C ASN A 51 16.72 1.80 -9.52
N GLY A 52 17.88 2.09 -10.14
CA GLY A 52 18.07 3.24 -11.03
C GLY A 52 17.12 3.35 -12.24
N ASN A 53 16.42 2.28 -12.63
CA ASN A 53 15.40 2.33 -13.68
C ASN A 53 13.95 2.32 -13.15
N GLY A 54 13.77 2.33 -11.84
CA GLY A 54 12.46 2.39 -11.18
C GLY A 54 11.59 1.13 -11.32
N ARG A 55 12.13 0.01 -11.82
CA ARG A 55 11.37 -1.24 -12.00
C ARG A 55 11.28 -2.07 -10.74
N ILE A 56 12.24 -1.93 -9.83
CA ILE A 56 12.23 -2.60 -8.54
C ILE A 56 12.01 -1.55 -7.47
N LYS A 57 10.97 -1.72 -6.66
CA LYS A 57 10.58 -0.81 -5.60
C LYS A 57 10.33 -1.58 -4.31
N PHE A 58 11.00 -1.18 -3.26
CA PHE A 58 10.89 -1.74 -1.92
C PHE A 58 10.53 -0.64 -0.92
N PRO A 59 9.24 -0.41 -0.65
CA PRO A 59 8.83 0.36 0.51
C PRO A 59 9.29 -0.34 1.79
N ILE A 60 9.87 0.42 2.71
CA ILE A 60 10.32 -0.05 4.03
C ILE A 60 9.52 0.71 5.07
N ASN A 61 8.74 0.00 5.87
CA ASN A 61 7.88 0.56 6.89
C ASN A 61 8.48 0.33 8.28
N GLU A 62 8.44 1.37 9.10
CA GLU A 62 8.81 1.34 10.50
C GLU A 62 7.64 1.80 11.36
N PRO A 63 7.41 1.22 12.56
CA PRO A 63 6.40 1.74 13.48
C PRO A 63 6.72 3.18 13.87
N ALA A 64 5.68 3.98 14.10
CA ALA A 64 5.81 5.30 14.68
C ALA A 64 4.91 5.41 15.93
N GLU A 65 5.22 6.37 16.81
CA GLU A 65 4.45 6.56 18.04
C GLU A 65 2.99 6.92 17.72
N GLY A 66 2.06 6.17 18.30
CA GLY A 66 0.62 6.33 18.15
C GLY A 66 -0.15 6.00 19.42
N LYS A 67 -1.42 6.34 19.48
CA LYS A 67 -2.28 6.04 20.65
C LYS A 67 -2.60 4.55 20.78
N LYS A 68 -2.50 3.80 19.70
CA LYS A 68 -2.72 2.35 19.65
C LYS A 68 -1.58 1.69 18.89
N ARG A 69 -1.41 0.41 19.16
CA ARG A 69 -0.49 -0.46 18.46
C ARG A 69 -0.77 -0.44 16.96
N SER A 70 0.28 -0.24 16.16
CA SER A 70 0.17 -0.23 14.70
C SER A 70 0.15 -1.66 14.12
N GLN A 71 -0.34 -1.79 12.89
CA GLN A 71 -0.25 -3.06 12.15
C GLN A 71 1.20 -3.53 11.95
N ILE A 72 2.15 -2.60 11.89
CA ILE A 72 3.58 -2.93 11.77
C ILE A 72 4.07 -3.62 13.05
N GLU A 73 3.71 -3.10 14.22
CA GLU A 73 4.07 -3.72 15.51
C GLU A 73 3.42 -5.10 15.67
N GLU A 74 2.15 -5.25 15.24
CA GLU A 74 1.48 -6.56 15.24
C GLU A 74 2.22 -7.57 14.36
N TYR A 75 2.60 -7.16 13.13
CA TYR A 75 3.39 -7.98 12.24
C TYR A 75 4.71 -8.42 12.88
N LEU A 76 5.47 -7.47 13.46
CA LEU A 76 6.78 -7.74 14.05
C LEU A 76 6.69 -8.76 15.19
N ASP A 77 5.62 -8.72 15.97
CA ASP A 77 5.42 -9.68 17.06
C ASP A 77 5.05 -11.08 16.56
N PHE A 78 4.15 -11.17 15.58
CA PHE A 78 3.72 -12.45 15.03
C PHE A 78 4.80 -13.12 14.17
N TYR A 79 5.55 -12.32 13.42
CA TYR A 79 6.65 -12.81 12.59
C TYR A 79 7.95 -13.02 13.39
N GLU A 80 8.02 -12.46 14.60
CA GLU A 80 9.19 -12.46 15.48
C GLU A 80 10.40 -11.73 14.88
N GLY A 81 10.15 -10.64 14.13
CA GLY A 81 11.18 -9.82 13.52
C GLY A 81 10.75 -9.11 12.25
N ALA A 82 11.75 -8.55 11.55
CA ALA A 82 11.56 -7.88 10.27
C ALA A 82 11.31 -8.87 9.14
N GLY A 83 10.51 -8.47 8.15
CA GLY A 83 10.23 -9.31 6.99
C GLY A 83 9.30 -8.66 5.98
N VAL A 84 8.94 -9.41 4.93
CA VAL A 84 8.03 -8.94 3.87
C VAL A 84 6.61 -8.89 4.39
N GLN A 85 6.01 -7.69 4.39
CA GLN A 85 4.62 -7.47 4.78
C GLN A 85 3.66 -7.88 3.65
N HIS A 86 3.88 -7.33 2.44
CA HIS A 86 3.06 -7.69 1.29
C HIS A 86 3.83 -7.64 -0.04
N ILE A 87 3.25 -8.32 -1.01
CA ILE A 87 3.71 -8.31 -2.40
C ILE A 87 2.58 -7.75 -3.25
N ALA A 88 2.84 -6.64 -3.94
CA ALA A 88 1.89 -6.03 -4.85
C ALA A 88 2.03 -6.61 -6.26
N VAL A 89 0.94 -7.12 -6.78
CA VAL A 89 0.85 -7.73 -8.11
C VAL A 89 0.06 -6.82 -9.04
N ALA A 90 0.71 -6.37 -10.11
CA ALA A 90 0.11 -5.49 -11.10
C ALA A 90 -0.89 -6.23 -12.00
N THR A 91 -1.99 -5.56 -12.33
CA THR A 91 -2.95 -5.98 -13.34
C THR A 91 -3.33 -4.83 -14.25
N ASN A 92 -3.80 -5.13 -15.46
CA ASN A 92 -4.34 -4.14 -16.39
C ASN A 92 -5.88 -4.04 -16.32
N ASP A 93 -6.54 -4.93 -15.55
CA ASP A 93 -7.99 -4.94 -15.33
C ASP A 93 -8.26 -5.47 -13.93
N ILE A 94 -8.29 -4.56 -12.96
CA ILE A 94 -8.45 -4.90 -11.55
C ILE A 94 -9.85 -5.43 -11.24
N VAL A 95 -10.88 -4.92 -11.91
CA VAL A 95 -12.27 -5.36 -11.72
C VAL A 95 -12.41 -6.84 -12.08
N LYS A 96 -11.91 -7.23 -13.25
CA LYS A 96 -11.91 -8.62 -13.70
C LYS A 96 -11.04 -9.50 -12.80
N THR A 97 -9.84 -9.05 -12.49
CA THR A 97 -8.88 -9.82 -11.67
C THR A 97 -9.46 -10.10 -10.30
N VAL A 98 -9.96 -9.08 -9.59
CA VAL A 98 -10.51 -9.22 -8.24
C VAL A 98 -11.78 -10.06 -8.25
N SER A 99 -12.67 -9.87 -9.24
CA SER A 99 -13.86 -10.71 -9.40
C SER A 99 -13.51 -12.20 -9.54
N GLN A 100 -12.50 -12.52 -10.37
CA GLN A 100 -12.04 -13.90 -10.54
C GLN A 100 -11.39 -14.46 -9.28
N LEU A 101 -10.58 -13.68 -8.57
CA LEU A 101 -9.95 -14.11 -7.31
C LEU A 101 -11.01 -14.40 -6.24
N LYS A 102 -12.00 -13.52 -6.08
CA LYS A 102 -13.13 -13.72 -5.16
C LYS A 102 -13.94 -14.97 -5.52
N SER A 103 -14.21 -15.21 -6.82
CA SER A 103 -14.93 -16.42 -7.26
C SER A 103 -14.17 -17.72 -6.98
N LYS A 104 -12.85 -17.66 -6.78
CA LYS A 104 -11.99 -18.79 -6.41
C LYS A 104 -11.77 -18.90 -4.89
N GLY A 105 -12.44 -18.08 -4.10
CA GLY A 105 -12.38 -18.13 -2.65
C GLY A 105 -11.26 -17.30 -2.01
N VAL A 106 -10.60 -16.40 -2.78
CA VAL A 106 -9.64 -15.47 -2.18
C VAL A 106 -10.39 -14.45 -1.33
N GLU A 107 -10.01 -14.35 -0.07
CA GLU A 107 -10.55 -13.37 0.87
C GLU A 107 -9.75 -12.07 0.85
N PHE A 108 -10.46 -10.96 0.84
CA PHE A 108 -9.89 -9.61 0.91
C PHE A 108 -10.25 -8.93 2.22
N LEU A 109 -9.56 -7.86 2.56
CA LEU A 109 -9.90 -6.99 3.69
C LEU A 109 -11.29 -6.40 3.50
N SER A 110 -11.86 -5.87 4.57
CA SER A 110 -13.20 -5.26 4.55
C SER A 110 -13.29 -4.13 3.54
N THR A 111 -14.42 -4.04 2.87
CA THR A 111 -14.74 -2.93 1.96
C THR A 111 -14.74 -1.61 2.73
N PRO A 112 -14.10 -0.55 2.21
CA PRO A 112 -14.21 0.79 2.78
C PRO A 112 -15.68 1.25 2.90
N PRO A 113 -15.99 2.14 3.86
CA PRO A 113 -17.35 2.64 4.05
C PRO A 113 -17.80 3.54 2.88
N GLU A 114 -19.11 3.84 2.84
CA GLU A 114 -19.74 4.66 1.79
C GLU A 114 -19.09 6.04 1.64
N GLU A 115 -18.76 6.64 2.77
CA GLU A 115 -18.14 7.97 2.84
C GLU A 115 -16.80 8.03 2.13
N TYR A 116 -16.06 6.91 2.13
CA TYR A 116 -14.81 6.81 1.40
C TYR A 116 -15.02 7.00 -0.11
N TYR A 117 -15.99 6.27 -0.71
CA TYR A 117 -16.25 6.35 -2.15
C TYR A 117 -16.90 7.68 -2.55
N SER A 118 -17.70 8.27 -1.68
CA SER A 118 -18.28 9.61 -1.90
C SER A 118 -17.22 10.71 -1.96
N ALA A 119 -16.08 10.54 -1.31
CA ALA A 119 -14.96 11.49 -1.33
C ALA A 119 -14.02 11.32 -2.54
N VAL A 120 -14.08 10.18 -3.26
CA VAL A 120 -13.18 9.87 -4.39
C VAL A 120 -13.24 10.91 -5.50
N PRO A 121 -14.41 11.38 -5.99
CA PRO A 121 -14.46 12.37 -7.05
C PRO A 121 -13.67 13.64 -6.72
N GLY A 122 -13.82 14.16 -5.50
CA GLY A 122 -13.08 15.35 -5.06
C GLY A 122 -11.56 15.14 -5.03
N ARG A 123 -11.09 13.96 -4.63
CA ARG A 123 -9.66 13.62 -4.64
C ARG A 123 -9.10 13.51 -6.06
N LEU A 124 -9.84 12.98 -7.00
CA LEU A 124 -9.44 12.91 -8.40
C LEU A 124 -9.43 14.30 -9.06
N GLU A 125 -10.43 15.13 -8.74
CA GLU A 125 -10.54 16.49 -9.23
C GLU A 125 -9.38 17.38 -8.76
N GLU A 126 -8.87 17.20 -7.55
CA GLU A 126 -7.71 17.90 -7.00
C GLU A 126 -6.48 17.77 -7.92
N PHE A 127 -6.30 16.61 -8.56
CA PHE A 127 -5.21 16.34 -9.51
C PHE A 127 -5.65 16.40 -10.98
N SER A 128 -6.87 16.84 -11.27
CA SER A 128 -7.43 16.92 -12.64
C SER A 128 -7.47 15.58 -13.37
N HIS A 129 -7.76 14.50 -12.67
CA HIS A 129 -7.90 13.16 -13.24
C HIS A 129 -9.37 12.72 -13.31
N GLU A 130 -9.66 11.92 -14.33
CA GLU A 130 -10.96 11.27 -14.52
C GLU A 130 -10.83 9.75 -14.36
N LEU A 131 -11.71 9.19 -13.54
CA LEU A 131 -11.81 7.74 -13.35
C LEU A 131 -12.41 7.11 -14.61
N ARG A 132 -11.72 6.12 -15.18
CA ARG A 132 -12.22 5.36 -16.37
C ARG A 132 -13.10 4.21 -15.96
N GLU A 133 -12.86 3.65 -14.80
CA GLU A 133 -13.59 2.52 -14.25
C GLU A 133 -14.91 2.99 -13.62
N ASP A 134 -15.89 2.10 -13.64
CA ASP A 134 -17.18 2.30 -12.99
C ASP A 134 -17.01 2.25 -11.46
N ILE A 135 -17.21 3.38 -10.79
CA ILE A 135 -17.03 3.52 -9.34
C ILE A 135 -17.93 2.57 -8.54
N GLU A 136 -19.14 2.28 -9.04
CA GLU A 136 -20.04 1.35 -8.36
C GLU A 136 -19.52 -0.10 -8.41
N LYS A 137 -18.84 -0.48 -9.49
CA LYS A 137 -18.16 -1.78 -9.57
C LYS A 137 -16.94 -1.84 -8.64
N LEU A 138 -16.15 -0.77 -8.58
CA LEU A 138 -15.00 -0.70 -7.66
C LEU A 138 -15.47 -0.82 -6.21
N LYS A 139 -16.50 -0.08 -5.83
CA LYS A 139 -17.13 -0.14 -4.52
C LYS A 139 -17.69 -1.52 -4.19
N ALA A 140 -18.44 -2.14 -5.11
CA ALA A 140 -19.00 -3.49 -4.89
C ALA A 140 -17.91 -4.55 -4.66
N LEU A 141 -16.71 -4.34 -5.20
CA LEU A 141 -15.56 -5.21 -5.01
C LEU A 141 -14.66 -4.81 -3.84
N GLY A 142 -14.86 -3.63 -3.25
CA GLY A 142 -14.03 -3.10 -2.18
C GLY A 142 -12.68 -2.55 -2.65
N ILE A 143 -12.58 -2.17 -3.94
CA ILE A 143 -11.36 -1.64 -4.54
C ILE A 143 -11.21 -0.17 -4.16
N MET A 144 -10.06 0.19 -3.62
CA MET A 144 -9.71 1.56 -3.23
C MET A 144 -9.08 2.32 -4.39
N ILE A 145 -9.22 3.64 -4.35
CA ILE A 145 -8.74 4.58 -5.37
C ILE A 145 -7.87 5.64 -4.70
N ASP A 146 -6.69 5.90 -5.25
CA ASP A 146 -5.86 7.02 -4.84
C ASP A 146 -5.30 7.73 -6.06
N ALA A 147 -4.88 9.00 -5.91
CA ALA A 147 -4.37 9.83 -6.99
C ALA A 147 -3.12 10.60 -6.57
N ASP A 148 -2.27 10.88 -7.52
CA ASP A 148 -1.13 11.77 -7.42
C ASP A 148 -1.04 12.67 -8.67
N GLU A 149 0.01 13.48 -8.79
CA GLU A 149 0.18 14.40 -9.92
C GLU A 149 0.25 13.68 -11.28
N GLU A 150 0.71 12.43 -11.33
CA GLU A 150 0.92 11.68 -12.56
C GLU A 150 -0.28 10.82 -12.98
N GLY A 151 -1.23 10.60 -12.07
CA GLY A 151 -2.40 9.79 -12.39
C GLY A 151 -3.14 9.26 -11.17
N TYR A 152 -3.84 8.15 -11.36
CA TYR A 152 -4.49 7.46 -10.26
C TYR A 152 -4.08 5.98 -10.21
N LEU A 153 -4.32 5.35 -9.09
CA LEU A 153 -4.15 3.92 -8.88
C LEU A 153 -5.39 3.31 -8.23
N LEU A 154 -5.58 2.04 -8.49
CA LEU A 154 -6.62 1.21 -7.92
C LEU A 154 -5.95 0.07 -7.16
N GLN A 155 -6.37 -0.20 -5.93
CA GLN A 155 -5.72 -1.21 -5.10
C GLN A 155 -6.71 -1.92 -4.16
N ILE A 156 -6.40 -3.16 -3.83
CA ILE A 156 -7.11 -3.94 -2.82
C ILE A 156 -6.13 -4.95 -2.19
N PHE A 157 -6.33 -5.25 -0.92
CA PHE A 157 -5.46 -6.13 -0.14
C PHE A 157 -6.19 -7.42 0.25
N THR A 158 -5.52 -8.56 0.11
CA THR A 158 -6.02 -9.82 0.64
C THR A 158 -5.94 -9.82 2.17
N LYS A 159 -6.72 -10.69 2.81
CA LYS A 159 -6.37 -11.11 4.17
C LYS A 159 -5.00 -11.80 4.15
N PRO A 160 -4.32 -11.92 5.31
CA PRO A 160 -3.11 -12.75 5.40
C PRO A 160 -3.34 -14.13 4.80
N ILE A 161 -2.38 -14.61 4.02
CA ILE A 161 -2.50 -15.86 3.26
C ILE A 161 -2.03 -17.08 4.04
N GLU A 162 -1.37 -16.86 5.16
CA GLU A 162 -0.84 -17.89 6.05
C GLU A 162 -1.67 -17.95 7.34
N ASP A 163 -1.32 -18.86 8.24
CA ASP A 163 -1.96 -19.05 9.54
C ASP A 163 -1.66 -17.93 10.56
N ARG A 164 -0.84 -16.94 10.18
CA ARG A 164 -0.45 -15.78 11.00
C ARG A 164 -0.84 -14.48 10.30
N PRO A 165 -1.13 -13.41 11.03
CA PRO A 165 -1.40 -12.09 10.46
C PRO A 165 -0.10 -11.41 9.97
N THR A 166 0.55 -12.00 8.97
CA THR A 166 1.83 -11.56 8.43
C THR A 166 1.72 -11.24 6.93
N LEU A 167 2.20 -12.12 6.06
CA LEU A 167 2.24 -11.88 4.62
C LEU A 167 0.84 -11.83 4.00
N PHE A 168 0.59 -10.79 3.17
CA PHE A 168 -0.59 -10.70 2.31
C PHE A 168 -0.22 -10.23 0.91
N PHE A 169 -1.19 -10.22 -0.01
CA PHE A 169 -1.03 -9.68 -1.35
C PHE A 169 -1.82 -8.39 -1.53
N GLU A 170 -1.27 -7.53 -2.36
CA GLU A 170 -1.98 -6.40 -2.96
C GLU A 170 -2.23 -6.69 -4.43
N ILE A 171 -3.42 -6.38 -4.93
CA ILE A 171 -3.69 -6.28 -6.37
C ILE A 171 -3.75 -4.81 -6.71
N ILE A 172 -2.92 -4.37 -7.65
CA ILE A 172 -2.80 -2.97 -8.03
C ILE A 172 -2.94 -2.78 -9.54
N GLN A 173 -3.68 -1.72 -9.93
CA GLN A 173 -3.71 -1.20 -11.29
C GLN A 173 -3.29 0.26 -11.26
N ARG A 174 -2.31 0.64 -12.10
CA ARG A 174 -1.83 2.01 -12.22
C ARG A 174 -2.31 2.65 -13.51
N MET A 175 -2.87 3.82 -13.39
CA MET A 175 -3.26 4.70 -14.49
C MET A 175 -2.41 5.98 -14.46
N GLY A 176 -1.09 5.79 -14.52
CA GLY A 176 -0.10 6.85 -14.48
C GLY A 176 0.53 7.08 -13.10
N ALA A 177 -0.22 6.91 -12.02
CA ALA A 177 0.25 7.17 -10.66
C ALA A 177 1.55 6.44 -10.30
N LYS A 178 2.43 7.13 -9.62
CA LYS A 178 3.71 6.61 -9.09
C LYS A 178 3.69 6.37 -7.59
N GLY A 179 2.68 6.90 -6.90
CA GLY A 179 2.49 6.74 -5.46
C GLY A 179 2.15 5.31 -5.03
N PHE A 180 1.88 5.14 -3.75
CA PHE A 180 1.61 3.85 -3.10
C PHE A 180 0.29 3.86 -2.31
N GLY A 181 -0.64 4.74 -2.68
CA GLY A 181 -1.94 4.82 -2.02
C GLY A 181 -1.91 5.53 -0.66
N ALA A 182 -1.08 6.57 -0.50
CA ALA A 182 -0.97 7.31 0.76
C ALA A 182 -2.33 7.85 1.25
N GLY A 183 -3.20 8.29 0.33
CA GLY A 183 -4.55 8.74 0.63
C GLY A 183 -5.48 7.65 1.19
N ASN A 184 -5.14 6.37 0.98
CA ASN A 184 -5.91 5.22 1.43
C ASN A 184 -5.53 4.75 2.85
N PHE A 185 -4.44 5.22 3.43
CA PHE A 185 -4.03 4.84 4.80
C PHE A 185 -5.03 5.27 5.88
N LYS A 186 -5.94 6.18 5.56
CA LYS A 186 -6.98 6.68 6.48
C LYS A 186 -8.35 6.03 6.27
N ALA A 187 -8.47 5.14 5.30
CA ALA A 187 -9.73 4.48 4.91
C ALA A 187 -10.09 3.30 5.81
#